data_f07cbe367d8ee7312fb8050f382183f2
#
_entry.id   f07cbe367d8ee7312fb8050f382183f2
#
_cell.length_a   1.000
_cell.length_b   1.000
_cell.length_c   1.000
_cell.angle_alpha   90.00
_cell.angle_beta   90.00
_cell.angle_gamma   90.00
#
_symmetry.space_group_name_H-M   'P 1'
#
loop_
_entity.id
_entity.type
_entity.pdbx_description
1 polymer ?
#
loop_
_entity_poly.entity_id
_entity_poly.type
_entity_poly.pdbx_seq_one_letter_code
_entity_poly.pdbx_strand_id
1 'polypeptide(L)'
;MKTNAVKLWSLCAALTGFAEAQFQDFFNITTFPNEQKENVTKWLNEARATAGPALSAYFGHRCILGQVYPELSSATQLSGFIAPREVFDNLYYIGQSAVSAWAYDTGEGLVVFDALNNAAEAEGILVPALEKLGFAGTDIKHLVITHEHFDHYGGARWLQDNFHPATYASAPAWAAMVNVAGGPVQDKVIAEGDVLTIGNVTFNFYVTPGHTPGSLSTIFKVYDNGVEHTAGFYGGTGIPSAAAAKDQQIASMNRFADLAKEANVDTLIANHQNQDRSLYHFDLLDHRPDGGDHPYVIGGDAFDRYLRMNGQCVRVKAARDGQFLQT
;
A
#
# COMPACT_ATOMS: atom_id res chain seq x y z
N MET A 1 64.02 11.40 -20.50
CA MET A 1 62.56 11.45 -20.70
C MET A 1 61.99 10.02 -20.66
N LYS A 2 61.93 9.36 -19.50
CA LYS A 2 61.37 7.99 -19.33
C LYS A 2 60.76 7.78 -17.92
N THR A 3 60.03 8.74 -17.37
CA THR A 3 59.49 8.59 -15.97
C THR A 3 57.98 8.93 -15.84
N ASN A 4 57.30 9.30 -16.88
CA ASN A 4 55.91 9.70 -16.77
C ASN A 4 54.88 8.62 -17.22
N ALA A 5 55.26 7.55 -17.90
CA ALA A 5 54.36 6.52 -18.38
C ALA A 5 53.88 5.56 -17.27
N VAL A 6 54.77 5.24 -16.30
CA VAL A 6 54.47 4.25 -15.24
C VAL A 6 53.47 4.78 -14.22
N LYS A 7 53.46 6.09 -13.97
CA LYS A 7 52.47 6.69 -13.05
C LYS A 7 51.03 6.76 -13.58
N LEU A 8 50.89 6.86 -14.91
CA LEU A 8 49.55 6.90 -15.51
C LEU A 8 48.84 5.53 -15.46
N TRP A 9 49.61 4.45 -15.64
CA TRP A 9 49.06 3.09 -15.58
C TRP A 9 48.58 2.70 -14.15
N SER A 10 49.33 3.12 -13.16
CA SER A 10 48.95 2.87 -11.77
C SER A 10 47.70 3.66 -11.34
N LEU A 11 47.45 4.83 -11.91
CA LEU A 11 46.27 5.64 -11.62
C LEU A 11 45.03 5.07 -12.32
N CYS A 12 45.17 4.55 -13.54
CA CYS A 12 44.06 3.88 -14.25
C CYS A 12 43.64 2.56 -13.57
N ALA A 13 44.63 1.76 -13.11
CA ALA A 13 44.30 0.52 -12.41
C ALA A 13 43.61 0.75 -11.05
N ALA A 14 43.97 1.83 -10.35
CA ALA A 14 43.30 2.19 -9.09
C ALA A 14 41.86 2.69 -9.34
N LEU A 15 41.61 3.43 -10.44
CA LEU A 15 40.29 3.90 -10.79
C LEU A 15 39.35 2.79 -11.29
N THR A 16 39.88 1.79 -12.02
CA THR A 16 39.09 0.65 -12.45
C THR A 16 38.73 -0.29 -11.27
N GLY A 17 39.65 -0.51 -10.33
CA GLY A 17 39.37 -1.28 -9.13
C GLY A 17 38.31 -0.63 -8.21
N PHE A 18 38.31 0.69 -8.11
CA PHE A 18 37.27 1.41 -7.34
C PHE A 18 35.91 1.36 -8.03
N ALA A 19 35.88 1.45 -9.37
CA ALA A 19 34.64 1.34 -10.11
C ALA A 19 34.04 -0.08 -10.01
N GLU A 20 34.86 -1.12 -10.11
CA GLU A 20 34.41 -2.51 -9.96
C GLU A 20 33.90 -2.81 -8.54
N ALA A 21 34.55 -2.31 -7.49
CA ALA A 21 34.07 -2.45 -6.12
C ALA A 21 32.72 -1.75 -5.93
N GLN A 22 32.54 -0.52 -6.43
CA GLN A 22 31.27 0.17 -6.37
C GLN A 22 30.16 -0.54 -7.16
N PHE A 23 30.45 -1.11 -8.33
CA PHE A 23 29.48 -1.87 -9.07
C PHE A 23 29.09 -3.19 -8.40
N GLN A 24 30.01 -3.88 -7.77
CA GLN A 24 29.72 -5.11 -7.04
C GLN A 24 28.84 -4.84 -5.81
N ASP A 25 29.11 -3.78 -5.06
CA ASP A 25 28.32 -3.39 -3.90
C ASP A 25 26.93 -2.89 -4.30
N PHE A 26 26.83 -2.16 -5.40
CA PHE A 26 25.54 -1.63 -5.92
C PHE A 26 24.62 -2.73 -6.44
N PHE A 27 25.15 -3.81 -7.00
CA PHE A 27 24.39 -4.95 -7.48
C PHE A 27 24.32 -6.11 -6.45
N ASN A 28 24.60 -5.82 -5.20
CA ASN A 28 24.51 -6.84 -4.16
C ASN A 28 23.02 -7.17 -3.91
N ILE A 29 22.60 -8.24 -4.58
CA ILE A 29 21.25 -8.78 -4.48
C ILE A 29 21.06 -9.36 -3.07
N THR A 30 19.86 -9.23 -2.52
CA THR A 30 19.49 -9.92 -1.29
C THR A 30 19.82 -11.41 -1.40
N THR A 31 20.63 -11.91 -0.48
CA THR A 31 20.97 -13.34 -0.43
C THR A 31 19.95 -14.09 0.40
N PHE A 32 19.58 -15.28 -0.05
CA PHE A 32 18.67 -16.19 0.64
C PHE A 32 19.39 -17.51 0.96
N PRO A 33 20.18 -17.57 2.07
CA PRO A 33 21.04 -18.71 2.35
C PRO A 33 20.26 -20.01 2.62
N ASN A 34 19.01 -19.92 3.02
CA ASN A 34 18.14 -21.06 3.32
C ASN A 34 17.05 -21.27 2.25
N GLU A 35 17.23 -20.72 1.06
CA GLU A 35 16.23 -20.76 0.00
C GLU A 35 15.81 -22.18 -0.39
N GLN A 36 14.53 -22.41 -0.43
CA GLN A 36 13.89 -23.63 -0.95
C GLN A 36 13.63 -23.45 -2.45
N LYS A 37 14.64 -23.64 -3.29
CA LYS A 37 14.61 -23.31 -4.73
C LYS A 37 13.41 -23.93 -5.48
N GLU A 38 13.04 -25.17 -5.19
CA GLU A 38 11.89 -25.85 -5.83
C GLU A 38 10.59 -25.15 -5.45
N ASN A 39 10.40 -24.80 -4.17
CA ASN A 39 9.22 -24.08 -3.70
C ASN A 39 9.16 -22.66 -4.25
N VAL A 40 10.29 -21.95 -4.32
CA VAL A 40 10.36 -20.63 -4.97
C VAL A 40 9.94 -20.75 -6.43
N THR A 41 10.48 -21.71 -7.16
CA THR A 41 10.13 -21.96 -8.57
C THR A 41 8.63 -22.26 -8.73
N LYS A 42 8.09 -23.14 -7.89
CA LYS A 42 6.67 -23.49 -7.89
C LYS A 42 5.80 -22.23 -7.71
N TRP A 43 5.99 -21.53 -6.61
CA TRP A 43 5.14 -20.40 -6.23
C TRP A 43 5.29 -19.19 -7.15
N LEU A 44 6.49 -18.93 -7.70
CA LEU A 44 6.69 -17.89 -8.72
C LEU A 44 5.89 -18.19 -10.01
N ASN A 45 5.92 -19.44 -10.46
CA ASN A 45 5.19 -19.83 -11.66
C ASN A 45 3.67 -19.77 -11.44
N GLU A 46 3.18 -20.21 -10.28
CA GLU A 46 1.77 -20.09 -9.93
C GLU A 46 1.32 -18.64 -9.81
N ALA A 47 2.09 -17.80 -9.11
CA ALA A 47 1.78 -16.38 -8.99
C ALA A 47 1.77 -15.66 -10.35
N ARG A 48 2.73 -15.99 -11.21
CA ARG A 48 2.78 -15.46 -12.58
C ARG A 48 1.60 -15.89 -13.42
N ALA A 49 1.20 -17.15 -13.31
CA ALA A 49 0.02 -17.68 -14.03
C ALA A 49 -1.27 -17.00 -13.52
N THR A 50 -1.42 -16.84 -12.20
CA THR A 50 -2.55 -16.14 -11.59
C THR A 50 -2.59 -14.68 -12.02
N ALA A 51 -1.45 -13.99 -12.06
CA ALA A 51 -1.37 -12.60 -12.51
C ALA A 51 -1.83 -12.43 -13.97
N GLY A 52 -1.37 -13.31 -14.84
CA GLY A 52 -1.61 -13.15 -16.28
C GLY A 52 -1.01 -11.83 -16.81
N PRO A 53 -1.35 -11.42 -18.03
CA PRO A 53 -0.85 -10.17 -18.60
C PRO A 53 -1.32 -8.93 -17.83
N ALA A 54 -2.58 -8.89 -17.40
CA ALA A 54 -3.20 -7.72 -16.77
C ALA A 54 -2.54 -7.32 -15.45
N LEU A 55 -2.08 -8.29 -14.66
CA LEU A 55 -1.46 -8.03 -13.35
C LEU A 55 0.06 -8.25 -13.34
N SER A 56 0.69 -8.34 -14.51
CA SER A 56 2.14 -8.62 -14.63
C SER A 56 3.03 -7.63 -13.88
N ALA A 57 2.65 -6.36 -13.87
CA ALA A 57 3.39 -5.32 -13.17
C ALA A 57 3.24 -5.42 -11.63
N TYR A 58 2.07 -5.79 -11.14
CA TYR A 58 1.84 -6.08 -9.70
C TYR A 58 2.64 -7.30 -9.26
N PHE A 59 2.61 -8.38 -10.06
CA PHE A 59 3.44 -9.56 -9.85
C PHE A 59 4.94 -9.20 -9.79
N GLY A 60 5.45 -8.47 -10.78
CA GLY A 60 6.85 -8.06 -10.85
C GLY A 60 7.28 -7.26 -9.62
N HIS A 61 6.46 -6.30 -9.20
CA HIS A 61 6.73 -5.54 -7.99
C HIS A 61 6.69 -6.42 -6.73
N ARG A 62 5.62 -7.18 -6.54
CA ARG A 62 5.33 -7.90 -5.28
C ARG A 62 6.18 -9.14 -5.08
N CYS A 63 6.31 -10.00 -6.12
CA CYS A 63 7.02 -11.26 -6.02
C CYS A 63 8.52 -11.14 -6.28
N ILE A 64 8.97 -10.08 -6.98
CA ILE A 64 10.37 -9.95 -7.41
C ILE A 64 11.01 -8.70 -6.80
N LEU A 65 10.65 -7.48 -7.24
CA LEU A 65 11.35 -6.26 -6.81
C LEU A 65 11.36 -6.11 -5.28
N GLY A 66 10.20 -6.19 -4.63
CA GLY A 66 10.08 -6.01 -3.18
C GLY A 66 10.75 -7.12 -2.35
N GLN A 67 11.10 -8.26 -2.97
CA GLN A 67 11.73 -9.36 -2.26
C GLN A 67 13.22 -9.50 -2.57
N VAL A 68 13.61 -9.34 -3.83
CA VAL A 68 15.00 -9.58 -4.30
C VAL A 68 15.80 -8.30 -4.32
N TYR A 69 15.15 -7.19 -4.63
CA TYR A 69 15.76 -5.86 -4.78
C TYR A 69 15.04 -4.83 -3.89
N PRO A 70 14.94 -5.04 -2.57
CA PRO A 70 14.14 -4.18 -1.70
C PRO A 70 14.61 -2.72 -1.72
N GLU A 71 15.90 -2.47 -1.85
CA GLU A 71 16.45 -1.11 -1.95
C GLU A 71 15.99 -0.40 -3.23
N LEU A 72 15.95 -1.09 -4.37
CA LEU A 72 15.42 -0.53 -5.61
C LEU A 72 13.90 -0.33 -5.53
N SER A 73 13.20 -1.24 -4.87
CA SER A 73 11.77 -1.08 -4.59
C SER A 73 11.51 0.12 -3.69
N SER A 74 12.32 0.31 -2.64
CA SER A 74 12.25 1.47 -1.74
C SER A 74 12.57 2.78 -2.44
N ALA A 75 13.53 2.79 -3.38
CA ALA A 75 13.88 3.98 -4.14
C ALA A 75 12.72 4.50 -5.01
N THR A 76 11.78 3.64 -5.38
CA THR A 76 10.54 4.07 -6.07
C THR A 76 9.46 4.61 -5.13
N GLN A 77 9.70 4.58 -3.83
CA GLN A 77 8.79 5.05 -2.78
C GLN A 77 9.40 6.20 -1.97
N LEU A 78 10.16 7.07 -2.62
CA LEU A 78 10.67 8.26 -1.97
C LEU A 78 9.52 9.16 -1.53
N SER A 79 9.56 9.61 -0.28
CA SER A 79 8.61 10.57 0.24
C SER A 79 8.66 11.86 -0.58
N GLY A 80 7.52 12.32 -1.04
CA GLY A 80 7.42 13.53 -1.82
C GLY A 80 5.97 13.96 -2.02
N PHE A 81 5.79 15.26 -2.24
CA PHE A 81 4.48 15.81 -2.50
C PHE A 81 3.94 15.30 -3.84
N ILE A 82 2.70 14.83 -3.82
CA ILE A 82 1.90 14.55 -5.02
C ILE A 82 0.72 15.51 -5.02
N ALA A 83 0.41 16.12 -6.16
CA ALA A 83 -0.76 16.98 -6.28
C ALA A 83 -2.03 16.16 -5.95
N PRO A 84 -2.86 16.64 -5.01
CA PRO A 84 -4.11 15.99 -4.69
C PRO A 84 -5.05 16.03 -5.89
N ARG A 85 -5.93 15.05 -5.99
CA ARG A 85 -6.90 14.96 -7.09
C ARG A 85 -8.13 14.18 -6.72
N GLU A 86 -9.22 14.49 -7.36
CA GLU A 86 -10.37 13.62 -7.41
C GLU A 86 -10.05 12.40 -8.29
N VAL A 87 -10.33 11.21 -7.76
CA VAL A 87 -10.07 9.94 -8.45
C VAL A 87 -11.39 9.30 -8.90
N PHE A 88 -12.41 9.34 -8.06
CA PHE A 88 -13.81 9.03 -8.35
C PHE A 88 -14.66 10.16 -7.83
N ASP A 89 -15.91 10.23 -8.22
CA ASP A 89 -16.84 11.21 -7.69
C ASP A 89 -16.81 11.18 -6.16
N ASN A 90 -16.40 12.30 -5.55
CA ASN A 90 -16.24 12.47 -4.10
C ASN A 90 -15.16 11.62 -3.41
N LEU A 91 -14.30 10.90 -4.14
CA LEU A 91 -13.15 10.20 -3.58
C LEU A 91 -11.85 10.84 -4.07
N TYR A 92 -11.04 11.31 -3.14
CA TYR A 92 -9.85 12.11 -3.39
C TYR A 92 -8.59 11.42 -2.87
N TYR A 93 -7.51 11.49 -3.67
CA TYR A 93 -6.18 11.16 -3.20
C TYR A 93 -5.55 12.38 -2.53
N ILE A 94 -5.11 12.22 -1.29
CA ILE A 94 -4.52 13.27 -0.46
C ILE A 94 -3.20 12.86 0.19
N GLY A 95 -2.63 11.74 -0.26
CA GLY A 95 -1.39 11.19 0.26
C GLY A 95 -0.12 11.80 -0.34
N GLN A 96 0.99 11.12 -0.12
CA GLN A 96 2.30 11.45 -0.67
C GLN A 96 2.84 10.27 -1.50
N SER A 97 4.03 10.41 -2.12
CA SER A 97 4.55 9.44 -3.09
C SER A 97 4.84 8.03 -2.55
N ALA A 98 5.06 7.87 -1.25
CA ALA A 98 5.31 6.58 -0.62
C ALA A 98 4.05 5.99 0.02
N VAL A 99 3.27 6.82 0.71
CA VAL A 99 2.10 6.43 1.48
C VAL A 99 0.86 7.12 0.93
N SER A 100 -0.15 6.36 0.58
CA SER A 100 -1.44 6.88 0.14
C SER A 100 -2.29 7.26 1.36
N ALA A 101 -3.01 8.37 1.24
CA ALA A 101 -4.14 8.69 2.10
C ALA A 101 -5.31 9.10 1.19
N TRP A 102 -6.51 8.74 1.60
CA TRP A 102 -7.72 8.97 0.82
C TRP A 102 -8.75 9.73 1.63
N ALA A 103 -9.47 10.64 0.99
CA ALA A 103 -10.61 11.33 1.58
C ALA A 103 -11.87 11.03 0.77
N TYR A 104 -12.94 10.66 1.43
CA TYR A 104 -14.26 10.48 0.82
C TYR A 104 -15.21 11.55 1.36
N ASP A 105 -15.78 12.38 0.48
CA ASP A 105 -16.83 13.31 0.86
C ASP A 105 -18.19 12.59 0.84
N THR A 106 -18.76 12.44 2.04
CA THR A 106 -20.03 11.73 2.25
C THR A 106 -21.26 12.66 2.20
N GLY A 107 -21.04 13.95 1.98
CA GLY A 107 -22.07 14.97 2.13
C GLY A 107 -22.35 15.38 3.59
N GLU A 108 -21.87 14.60 4.57
CA GLU A 108 -21.93 14.92 6.01
C GLU A 108 -20.53 15.14 6.61
N GLY A 109 -19.53 15.28 5.76
CA GLY A 109 -18.14 15.50 6.07
C GLY A 109 -17.23 14.43 5.50
N LEU A 110 -15.92 14.62 5.67
CA LEU A 110 -14.91 13.73 5.11
C LEU A 110 -14.69 12.50 6.00
N VAL A 111 -14.61 11.34 5.35
CA VAL A 111 -13.97 10.14 5.90
C VAL A 111 -12.56 10.06 5.32
N VAL A 112 -11.55 10.17 6.16
CA VAL A 112 -10.14 10.07 5.76
C VAL A 112 -9.61 8.69 6.12
N PHE A 113 -8.92 8.04 5.19
CA PHE A 113 -8.20 6.78 5.40
C PHE A 113 -6.70 7.08 5.50
N ASP A 114 -6.13 6.74 6.65
CA ASP A 114 -4.74 6.95 7.06
C ASP A 114 -4.33 8.42 7.22
N ALA A 115 -3.23 8.65 7.94
CA ALA A 115 -2.78 9.97 8.39
C ALA A 115 -1.29 10.22 8.12
N LEU A 116 -0.67 9.48 7.20
CA LEU A 116 0.75 9.59 6.81
C LEU A 116 1.74 9.30 7.96
N ASN A 117 3.03 9.64 7.75
CA ASN A 117 4.14 9.21 8.61
C ASN A 117 4.22 9.93 9.97
N ASN A 118 3.75 11.17 10.05
CA ASN A 118 3.94 12.01 11.25
C ASN A 118 3.08 13.28 11.20
N ALA A 119 3.08 14.01 12.31
CA ALA A 119 2.38 15.28 12.45
C ALA A 119 2.75 16.32 11.38
N ALA A 120 4.04 16.43 11.03
CA ALA A 120 4.49 17.41 10.03
C ALA A 120 3.96 17.09 8.63
N GLU A 121 3.78 15.82 8.28
CA GLU A 121 3.16 15.44 7.02
C GLU A 121 1.63 15.62 7.05
N ALA A 122 0.96 15.36 8.16
CA ALA A 122 -0.46 15.69 8.31
C ALA A 122 -0.71 17.19 8.14
N GLU A 123 0.12 18.03 8.79
CA GLU A 123 0.04 19.49 8.72
C GLU A 123 0.49 20.05 7.36
N GLY A 124 1.60 19.54 6.80
CA GLY A 124 2.25 20.11 5.62
C GLY A 124 1.87 19.46 4.29
N ILE A 125 1.23 18.29 4.29
CA ILE A 125 0.83 17.55 3.08
C ILE A 125 -0.68 17.28 3.08
N LEU A 126 -1.20 16.55 4.08
CA LEU A 126 -2.58 16.07 4.07
C LEU A 126 -3.59 17.22 4.12
N VAL A 127 -3.45 18.14 5.08
CA VAL A 127 -4.39 19.27 5.20
C VAL A 127 -4.26 20.24 4.03
N PRO A 128 -3.06 20.68 3.57
CA PRO A 128 -2.95 21.47 2.35
C PRO A 128 -3.46 20.78 1.08
N ALA A 129 -3.41 19.45 1.03
CA ALA A 129 -4.03 18.69 -0.07
C ALA A 129 -5.56 18.85 -0.06
N LEU A 130 -6.19 18.72 1.11
CA LEU A 130 -7.63 18.99 1.27
C LEU A 130 -8.00 20.43 0.90
N GLU A 131 -7.21 21.41 1.35
CA GLU A 131 -7.44 22.83 1.04
C GLU A 131 -7.41 23.12 -0.46
N LYS A 132 -6.50 22.48 -1.20
CA LYS A 132 -6.46 22.59 -2.67
C LYS A 132 -7.68 22.00 -3.35
N LEU A 133 -8.35 21.03 -2.73
CA LEU A 133 -9.58 20.42 -3.19
C LEU A 133 -10.83 21.19 -2.74
N GLY A 134 -10.66 22.26 -1.95
CA GLY A 134 -11.74 23.12 -1.47
C GLY A 134 -12.33 22.72 -0.12
N PHE A 135 -11.67 21.81 0.61
CA PHE A 135 -12.07 21.39 1.95
C PHE A 135 -11.19 22.04 3.02
N ALA A 136 -11.69 22.13 4.24
CA ALA A 136 -10.90 22.53 5.40
C ALA A 136 -10.54 21.30 6.25
N GLY A 137 -9.50 21.40 7.08
CA GLY A 137 -9.17 20.33 8.04
C GLY A 137 -10.33 20.02 9.01
N THR A 138 -11.18 21.01 9.29
CA THR A 138 -12.40 20.86 10.11
C THR A 138 -13.49 20.02 9.43
N ASP A 139 -13.38 19.76 8.13
CA ASP A 139 -14.33 18.90 7.40
C ASP A 139 -14.00 17.42 7.62
N ILE A 140 -12.82 17.08 8.15
CA ILE A 140 -12.48 15.72 8.57
C ILE A 140 -13.34 15.36 9.78
N LYS A 141 -14.40 14.59 9.56
CA LYS A 141 -15.29 14.10 10.64
C LYS A 141 -14.91 12.71 11.11
N HIS A 142 -14.32 11.93 10.24
CA HIS A 142 -13.97 10.54 10.50
C HIS A 142 -12.56 10.25 9.98
N LEU A 143 -11.74 9.59 10.81
CA LEU A 143 -10.41 9.11 10.45
C LEU A 143 -10.38 7.59 10.67
N VAL A 144 -10.12 6.82 9.63
CA VAL A 144 -9.97 5.37 9.69
C VAL A 144 -8.49 5.03 9.52
N ILE A 145 -7.90 4.36 10.49
CA ILE A 145 -6.50 3.89 10.45
C ILE A 145 -6.53 2.44 9.97
N THR A 146 -5.89 2.18 8.83
CA THR A 146 -5.90 0.85 8.21
C THR A 146 -5.08 -0.16 8.97
N HIS A 147 -3.98 0.26 9.61
CA HIS A 147 -3.19 -0.59 10.50
C HIS A 147 -2.18 0.21 11.35
N GLU A 148 -1.55 -0.45 12.29
CA GLU A 148 -0.71 0.13 13.33
C GLU A 148 0.74 0.43 12.94
N HIS A 149 1.08 0.57 11.66
CA HIS A 149 2.38 1.10 11.27
C HIS A 149 2.38 2.64 11.27
N PHE A 150 3.51 3.23 11.64
CA PHE A 150 3.61 4.68 11.84
C PHE A 150 3.29 5.49 10.57
N ASP A 151 3.56 4.95 9.41
CA ASP A 151 3.28 5.59 8.11
C ASP A 151 1.78 5.67 7.78
N HIS A 152 0.92 5.06 8.59
CA HIS A 152 -0.53 5.13 8.47
C HIS A 152 -1.20 5.91 9.59
N TYR A 153 -0.63 5.86 10.81
CA TYR A 153 -1.21 6.59 11.96
C TYR A 153 -0.40 7.78 12.44
N GLY A 154 0.80 8.03 11.90
CA GLY A 154 1.75 8.96 12.49
C GLY A 154 1.26 10.40 12.62
N GLY A 155 0.38 10.85 11.74
CA GLY A 155 -0.28 12.16 11.82
C GLY A 155 -1.61 12.15 12.59
N ALA A 156 -2.14 10.97 12.98
CA ALA A 156 -3.47 10.85 13.54
C ALA A 156 -3.65 11.63 14.84
N ARG A 157 -2.65 11.64 15.74
CA ARG A 157 -2.70 12.41 16.97
C ARG A 157 -2.81 13.91 16.71
N TRP A 158 -2.05 14.42 15.74
CA TRP A 158 -2.11 15.83 15.36
C TRP A 158 -3.49 16.19 14.79
N LEU A 159 -4.08 15.32 13.95
CA LEU A 159 -5.45 15.52 13.44
C LEU A 159 -6.49 15.50 14.57
N GLN A 160 -6.34 14.60 15.56
CA GLN A 160 -7.22 14.55 16.73
C GLN A 160 -7.14 15.84 17.55
N ASP A 161 -5.93 16.34 17.80
CA ASP A 161 -5.70 17.53 18.63
C ASP A 161 -6.19 18.81 17.94
N ASN A 162 -6.19 18.90 16.61
CA ASN A 162 -6.56 20.09 15.86
C ASN A 162 -7.99 20.11 15.32
N PHE A 163 -8.53 18.94 14.92
CA PHE A 163 -9.82 18.87 14.22
C PHE A 163 -10.83 17.94 14.88
N HIS A 164 -10.41 17.11 15.85
CA HIS A 164 -11.25 16.20 16.64
C HIS A 164 -12.11 15.22 15.83
N PRO A 165 -11.60 14.56 14.75
CA PRO A 165 -12.37 13.56 14.06
C PRO A 165 -12.65 12.36 14.95
N ALA A 166 -13.81 11.71 14.77
CA ALA A 166 -14.02 10.37 15.31
C ALA A 166 -13.01 9.42 14.66
N THR A 167 -12.12 8.82 15.47
CA THR A 167 -10.98 8.05 14.96
C THR A 167 -11.22 6.56 15.18
N TYR A 168 -11.08 5.78 14.11
CA TYR A 168 -11.43 4.36 14.05
C TYR A 168 -10.19 3.52 13.77
N ALA A 169 -10.03 2.41 14.49
CA ALA A 169 -9.07 1.36 14.18
C ALA A 169 -9.52 0.03 14.79
N SER A 170 -8.95 -1.07 14.40
CA SER A 170 -9.19 -2.37 15.04
C SER A 170 -8.64 -2.42 16.47
N ALA A 171 -9.16 -3.32 17.29
CA ALA A 171 -8.69 -3.47 18.68
C ALA A 171 -7.18 -3.77 18.77
N PRO A 172 -6.59 -4.69 17.96
CA PRO A 172 -5.15 -4.91 17.98
C PRO A 172 -4.33 -3.68 17.56
N ALA A 173 -4.80 -2.91 16.57
CA ALA A 173 -4.13 -1.69 16.14
C ALA A 173 -4.13 -0.66 17.29
N TRP A 174 -5.25 -0.43 17.95
CA TRP A 174 -5.30 0.44 19.13
C TRP A 174 -4.33 0.01 20.22
N ALA A 175 -4.30 -1.28 20.54
CA ALA A 175 -3.40 -1.81 21.58
C ALA A 175 -1.92 -1.53 21.28
N ALA A 176 -1.54 -1.50 20.02
CA ALA A 176 -0.18 -1.17 19.59
C ALA A 176 0.11 0.34 19.62
N MET A 177 -0.83 1.16 19.16
CA MET A 177 -0.61 2.60 18.94
C MET A 177 -0.68 3.46 20.20
N VAL A 178 -1.58 3.13 21.17
CA VAL A 178 -1.85 3.99 22.33
C VAL A 178 -0.67 4.13 23.30
N ASN A 179 0.29 3.21 23.26
CA ASN A 179 1.47 3.22 24.11
C ASN A 179 2.69 3.84 23.46
N VAL A 180 2.57 4.31 22.20
CA VAL A 180 3.66 4.96 21.46
C VAL A 180 3.64 6.46 21.78
N ALA A 181 4.81 7.03 22.05
CA ALA A 181 4.93 8.48 22.26
C ALA A 181 4.46 9.23 20.98
N GLY A 182 3.48 10.13 21.14
CA GLY A 182 2.86 10.82 20.02
C GLY A 182 1.82 9.98 19.24
N GLY A 183 1.53 8.77 19.70
CA GLY A 183 0.46 7.94 19.14
C GLY A 183 -0.94 8.54 19.38
N PRO A 184 -1.94 8.12 18.58
CA PRO A 184 -3.30 8.62 18.71
C PRO A 184 -3.96 8.19 20.01
N VAL A 185 -4.94 8.96 20.45
CA VAL A 185 -5.82 8.58 21.58
C VAL A 185 -6.86 7.61 21.05
N GLN A 186 -7.04 6.49 21.76
CA GLN A 186 -8.09 5.52 21.41
C GLN A 186 -9.48 6.17 21.46
N ASP A 187 -10.26 5.96 20.40
CA ASP A 187 -11.64 6.44 20.33
C ASP A 187 -12.58 5.29 19.94
N LYS A 188 -12.78 5.02 18.67
CA LYS A 188 -13.71 3.99 18.16
C LYS A 188 -12.97 2.71 17.79
N VAL A 189 -13.52 1.57 18.18
CA VAL A 189 -13.02 0.25 17.78
C VAL A 189 -13.89 -0.29 16.68
N ILE A 190 -13.25 -0.75 15.58
CA ILE A 190 -13.91 -1.51 14.53
C ILE A 190 -13.60 -2.98 14.72
N ALA A 191 -14.65 -3.80 14.67
CA ALA A 191 -14.58 -5.25 14.70
C ALA A 191 -14.82 -5.87 13.31
N GLU A 192 -14.62 -7.17 13.22
CA GLU A 192 -14.92 -7.96 12.04
C GLU A 192 -16.39 -7.84 11.63
N GLY A 193 -16.65 -7.42 10.40
CA GLY A 193 -17.99 -7.30 9.84
C GLY A 193 -18.75 -6.03 10.25
N ASP A 194 -18.11 -5.11 10.95
CA ASP A 194 -18.73 -3.82 11.27
C ASP A 194 -19.04 -3.02 10.01
N VAL A 195 -20.15 -2.30 10.08
CA VAL A 195 -20.65 -1.43 9.01
C VAL A 195 -20.77 -0.01 9.53
N LEU A 196 -20.17 0.94 8.84
CA LEU A 196 -20.26 2.36 9.17
C LEU A 196 -20.94 3.09 7.99
N THR A 197 -22.10 3.67 8.25
CA THR A 197 -22.80 4.52 7.28
C THR A 197 -22.69 5.97 7.69
N ILE A 198 -22.18 6.82 6.80
CA ILE A 198 -22.03 8.27 6.99
C ILE A 198 -22.60 8.95 5.75
N GLY A 199 -23.57 9.80 5.94
CA GLY A 199 -24.31 10.39 4.82
C GLY A 199 -24.91 9.29 3.93
N ASN A 200 -24.57 9.30 2.67
CA ASN A 200 -25.03 8.33 1.69
C ASN A 200 -24.04 7.19 1.39
N VAL A 201 -22.94 7.10 2.14
CA VAL A 201 -21.88 6.12 1.93
C VAL A 201 -21.84 5.08 3.03
N THR A 202 -21.75 3.81 2.65
CA THR A 202 -21.62 2.69 3.58
C THR A 202 -20.26 2.01 3.38
N PHE A 203 -19.49 1.92 4.47
CA PHE A 203 -18.20 1.25 4.55
C PHE A 203 -18.36 -0.07 5.30
N ASN A 204 -18.00 -1.18 4.67
CA ASN A 204 -18.01 -2.51 5.27
C ASN A 204 -16.58 -2.89 5.65
N PHE A 205 -16.33 -3.19 6.92
CA PHE A 205 -15.00 -3.43 7.46
C PHE A 205 -14.74 -4.89 7.74
N TYR A 206 -13.51 -5.31 7.49
CA TYR A 206 -13.04 -6.68 7.70
C TYR A 206 -11.65 -6.65 8.33
N VAL A 207 -11.46 -7.37 9.43
CA VAL A 207 -10.15 -7.52 10.06
C VAL A 207 -9.35 -8.54 9.26
N THR A 208 -8.26 -8.12 8.64
CA THR A 208 -7.42 -8.92 7.72
C THR A 208 -5.98 -9.01 8.23
N PRO A 209 -5.75 -9.70 9.36
CA PRO A 209 -4.44 -9.76 10.00
C PRO A 209 -3.41 -10.50 9.15
N GLY A 210 -2.15 -10.23 9.45
CA GLY A 210 -1.00 -10.88 8.80
C GLY A 210 0.12 -9.91 8.53
N HIS A 211 -0.11 -8.81 7.76
CA HIS A 211 0.84 -7.71 7.67
C HIS A 211 1.12 -7.15 9.06
N THR A 212 0.08 -6.78 9.75
CA THR A 212 0.04 -6.52 11.19
C THR A 212 -1.16 -7.25 11.81
N PRO A 213 -1.19 -7.46 13.14
CA PRO A 213 -2.36 -8.02 13.81
C PRO A 213 -3.64 -7.19 13.65
N GLY A 214 -3.51 -5.88 13.49
CA GLY A 214 -4.62 -4.94 13.45
C GLY A 214 -5.06 -4.51 12.05
N SER A 215 -4.52 -5.09 10.98
CA SER A 215 -4.85 -4.72 9.60
C SER A 215 -6.36 -4.79 9.35
N LEU A 216 -6.90 -3.71 8.79
CA LEU A 216 -8.32 -3.48 8.53
C LEU A 216 -8.54 -3.20 7.04
N SER A 217 -9.35 -4.03 6.39
CA SER A 217 -9.74 -3.87 5.00
C SER A 217 -11.17 -3.38 4.88
N THR A 218 -11.50 -2.72 3.77
CA THR A 218 -12.80 -2.06 3.60
C THR A 218 -13.35 -2.28 2.20
N ILE A 219 -14.67 -2.46 2.10
CA ILE A 219 -15.41 -2.47 0.83
C ILE A 219 -16.46 -1.36 0.87
N PHE A 220 -16.50 -0.52 -0.16
CA PHE A 220 -17.44 0.60 -0.27
C PHE A 220 -17.71 0.97 -1.73
N LYS A 221 -18.79 1.73 -1.96
CA LYS A 221 -19.15 2.19 -3.30
C LYS A 221 -18.37 3.44 -3.69
N VAL A 222 -17.98 3.51 -4.96
CA VAL A 222 -17.43 4.70 -5.62
C VAL A 222 -18.16 4.95 -6.94
N TYR A 223 -18.07 6.16 -7.46
CA TYR A 223 -18.80 6.51 -8.66
C TYR A 223 -17.86 7.18 -9.68
N ASP A 224 -18.00 6.83 -10.94
CA ASP A 224 -17.29 7.45 -12.06
C ASP A 224 -18.30 8.15 -12.97
N ASN A 225 -18.41 9.47 -12.87
CA ASN A 225 -19.44 10.25 -13.57
C ASN A 225 -20.86 9.68 -13.33
N GLY A 226 -21.15 9.30 -12.09
CA GLY A 226 -22.42 8.71 -11.66
C GLY A 226 -22.56 7.20 -11.95
N VAL A 227 -21.62 6.56 -12.59
CA VAL A 227 -21.60 5.09 -12.77
C VAL A 227 -21.04 4.43 -11.51
N GLU A 228 -21.81 3.55 -10.91
CA GLU A 228 -21.47 2.87 -9.68
C GLU A 228 -20.40 1.78 -9.90
N HIS A 229 -19.37 1.79 -9.05
CA HIS A 229 -18.37 0.75 -8.90
C HIS A 229 -18.26 0.33 -7.43
N THR A 230 -17.58 -0.77 -7.16
CA THR A 230 -17.32 -1.22 -5.79
C THR A 230 -15.81 -1.28 -5.56
N ALA A 231 -15.33 -0.44 -4.66
CA ALA A 231 -13.93 -0.41 -4.28
C ALA A 231 -13.61 -1.44 -3.21
N GLY A 232 -12.51 -2.17 -3.39
CA GLY A 232 -11.88 -3.00 -2.39
C GLY A 232 -10.56 -2.37 -1.95
N PHE A 233 -10.46 -2.10 -0.67
CA PHE A 233 -9.28 -1.54 -0.02
C PHE A 233 -8.71 -2.56 0.97
N TYR A 234 -7.66 -3.30 0.57
CA TYR A 234 -6.96 -4.23 1.44
C TYR A 234 -5.93 -3.49 2.30
N GLY A 235 -6.17 -3.42 3.61
CA GLY A 235 -5.52 -2.49 4.52
C GLY A 235 -4.06 -2.76 4.90
N GLY A 236 -3.44 -3.85 4.44
CA GLY A 236 -2.04 -4.12 4.77
C GLY A 236 -1.42 -5.19 3.90
N THR A 237 -0.57 -4.79 2.95
CA THR A 237 0.05 -5.71 1.98
C THR A 237 1.50 -6.09 2.29
N GLY A 238 2.26 -5.31 3.09
CA GLY A 238 3.64 -5.65 3.45
C GLY A 238 3.78 -7.10 3.92
N ILE A 239 4.81 -7.85 3.46
CA ILE A 239 4.99 -9.26 3.84
C ILE A 239 5.67 -9.31 5.21
N PRO A 240 5.05 -9.93 6.22
CA PRO A 240 5.64 -10.04 7.55
C PRO A 240 6.87 -10.98 7.55
N SER A 241 7.72 -10.86 8.57
CA SER A 241 8.91 -11.72 8.70
C SER A 241 8.58 -13.12 9.24
N ALA A 242 7.64 -13.22 10.21
CA ALA A 242 7.28 -14.47 10.88
C ALA A 242 6.44 -15.40 9.99
N ALA A 243 6.73 -16.70 9.98
CA ALA A 243 6.00 -17.71 9.21
C ALA A 243 4.49 -17.74 9.55
N ALA A 244 4.16 -17.73 10.85
CA ALA A 244 2.75 -17.71 11.30
C ALA A 244 1.98 -16.48 10.81
N ALA A 245 2.61 -15.31 10.76
CA ALA A 245 2.00 -14.10 10.24
C ALA A 245 1.84 -14.16 8.70
N LYS A 246 2.77 -14.81 7.99
CA LYS A 246 2.64 -15.09 6.57
C LYS A 246 1.44 -16.02 6.28
N ASP A 247 1.28 -17.11 7.05
CA ASP A 247 0.11 -17.99 6.97
C ASP A 247 -1.20 -17.21 7.18
N GLN A 248 -1.22 -16.37 8.20
CA GLN A 248 -2.37 -15.53 8.51
C GLN A 248 -2.67 -14.52 7.39
N GLN A 249 -1.64 -13.90 6.80
CA GLN A 249 -1.80 -12.96 5.69
C GLN A 249 -2.38 -13.66 4.44
N ILE A 250 -1.90 -14.86 4.11
CA ILE A 250 -2.44 -15.65 3.00
C ILE A 250 -3.91 -15.99 3.23
N ALA A 251 -4.26 -16.45 4.43
CA ALA A 251 -5.64 -16.74 4.80
C ALA A 251 -6.54 -15.50 4.70
N SER A 252 -6.07 -14.35 5.19
CA SER A 252 -6.78 -13.07 5.11
C SER A 252 -6.97 -12.60 3.67
N MET A 253 -5.95 -12.70 2.82
CA MET A 253 -6.05 -12.33 1.40
C MET A 253 -7.06 -13.21 0.65
N ASN A 254 -7.01 -14.53 0.86
CA ASN A 254 -7.96 -15.45 0.25
C ASN A 254 -9.39 -15.16 0.70
N ARG A 255 -9.61 -14.97 2.01
CA ARG A 255 -10.92 -14.63 2.56
C ARG A 255 -11.44 -13.29 2.02
N PHE A 256 -10.60 -12.28 1.96
CA PHE A 256 -11.03 -10.98 1.44
C PHE A 256 -11.31 -11.03 -0.07
N ALA A 257 -10.62 -11.90 -0.83
CA ALA A 257 -10.94 -12.16 -2.24
C ALA A 257 -12.34 -12.76 -2.39
N ASP A 258 -12.73 -13.71 -1.51
CA ASP A 258 -14.07 -14.30 -1.52
C ASP A 258 -15.14 -13.25 -1.17
N LEU A 259 -14.93 -12.46 -0.12
CA LEU A 259 -15.83 -11.35 0.27
C LEU A 259 -15.96 -10.30 -0.84
N ALA A 260 -14.86 -9.93 -1.47
CA ALA A 260 -14.83 -8.98 -2.57
C ALA A 260 -15.62 -9.48 -3.78
N LYS A 261 -15.52 -10.77 -4.08
CA LYS A 261 -16.31 -11.41 -5.15
C LYS A 261 -17.80 -11.39 -4.85
N GLU A 262 -18.19 -11.68 -3.61
CA GLU A 262 -19.60 -11.62 -3.16
C GLU A 262 -20.15 -10.19 -3.24
N ALA A 263 -19.33 -9.18 -2.93
CA ALA A 263 -19.68 -7.76 -3.00
C ALA A 263 -19.56 -7.15 -4.42
N ASN A 264 -19.14 -7.93 -5.42
CA ASN A 264 -18.88 -7.47 -6.79
C ASN A 264 -17.83 -6.35 -6.84
N VAL A 265 -16.75 -6.47 -6.08
CA VAL A 265 -15.63 -5.52 -6.13
C VAL A 265 -14.97 -5.59 -7.51
N ASP A 266 -14.83 -4.44 -8.15
CA ASP A 266 -14.20 -4.26 -9.46
C ASP A 266 -13.08 -3.21 -9.46
N THR A 267 -12.92 -2.46 -8.37
CA THR A 267 -12.03 -1.32 -8.23
C THR A 267 -10.98 -1.57 -7.15
N LEU A 268 -9.71 -1.35 -7.49
CA LEU A 268 -8.58 -1.53 -6.59
C LEU A 268 -8.08 -0.19 -6.03
N ILE A 269 -8.12 -0.04 -4.71
CA ILE A 269 -7.56 1.09 -3.96
C ILE A 269 -6.64 0.53 -2.87
N ALA A 270 -5.54 1.22 -2.58
CA ALA A 270 -4.59 0.79 -1.56
C ALA A 270 -4.00 1.97 -0.77
N ASN A 271 -3.37 1.64 0.37
CA ASN A 271 -2.69 2.60 1.24
C ASN A 271 -1.22 2.85 0.86
N HIS A 272 -0.73 2.25 -0.22
CA HIS A 272 0.55 2.56 -0.84
C HIS A 272 0.38 2.61 -2.36
N GLN A 273 0.87 3.66 -2.99
CA GLN A 273 0.74 3.89 -4.43
C GLN A 273 1.33 2.78 -5.32
N ASN A 274 2.25 1.99 -4.81
CA ASN A 274 2.82 0.86 -5.54
C ASN A 274 1.95 -0.40 -5.51
N GLN A 275 0.91 -0.43 -4.67
CA GLN A 275 -0.03 -1.55 -4.54
C GLN A 275 -1.22 -1.40 -5.48
N ASP A 276 -1.71 -0.19 -5.70
CA ASP A 276 -2.78 0.12 -6.66
C ASP A 276 -2.27 0.83 -7.92
N ARG A 277 -0.96 1.13 -7.99
CA ARG A 277 -0.32 1.85 -9.10
C ARG A 277 -0.84 3.28 -9.28
N SER A 278 -1.23 3.93 -8.22
CA SER A 278 -1.80 5.29 -8.26
C SER A 278 -1.01 6.27 -9.13
N LEU A 279 0.33 6.28 -9.08
CA LEU A 279 1.14 7.20 -9.90
C LEU A 279 0.93 7.00 -11.41
N TYR A 280 0.73 5.75 -11.86
CA TYR A 280 0.42 5.45 -13.26
C TYR A 280 -1.03 5.81 -13.58
N HIS A 281 -1.94 5.49 -12.68
CA HIS A 281 -3.35 5.76 -12.85
C HIS A 281 -3.65 7.25 -12.90
N PHE A 282 -2.88 8.08 -12.19
CA PHE A 282 -3.04 9.54 -12.24
C PHE A 282 -2.78 10.11 -13.63
N ASP A 283 -1.71 9.68 -14.31
CA ASP A 283 -1.43 10.11 -15.67
C ASP A 283 -2.48 9.60 -16.66
N LEU A 284 -2.95 8.37 -16.48
CA LEU A 284 -4.03 7.81 -17.30
C LEU A 284 -5.37 8.52 -17.08
N LEU A 285 -5.68 8.98 -15.86
CA LEU A 285 -6.86 9.80 -15.58
C LEU A 285 -6.75 11.16 -16.24
N ASP A 286 -5.58 11.82 -16.16
CA ASP A 286 -5.34 13.13 -16.75
C ASP A 286 -5.46 13.11 -18.30
N HIS A 287 -5.26 11.95 -18.92
CA HIS A 287 -5.31 11.75 -20.38
C HIS A 287 -6.45 10.82 -20.82
N ARG A 288 -7.39 10.55 -19.93
CA ARG A 288 -8.52 9.68 -20.19
C ARG A 288 -9.46 10.31 -21.23
N PRO A 289 -9.75 9.62 -22.35
CA PRO A 289 -10.75 10.13 -23.29
C PRO A 289 -12.16 10.09 -22.69
N ASP A 290 -13.05 10.94 -23.16
CA ASP A 290 -14.45 10.94 -22.74
C ASP A 290 -15.07 9.54 -22.91
N GLY A 291 -15.64 9.00 -21.85
CA GLY A 291 -16.23 7.64 -21.83
C GLY A 291 -15.21 6.49 -21.92
N GLY A 292 -13.90 6.76 -21.78
CA GLY A 292 -12.88 5.73 -21.68
C GLY A 292 -12.94 4.99 -20.35
N ASP A 293 -12.30 3.81 -20.28
CA ASP A 293 -12.25 2.99 -19.05
C ASP A 293 -11.54 3.73 -17.91
N HIS A 294 -12.08 3.58 -16.69
CA HIS A 294 -11.46 4.16 -15.51
C HIS A 294 -10.24 3.30 -15.06
N PRO A 295 -9.03 3.88 -14.91
CA PRO A 295 -7.81 3.08 -14.70
C PRO A 295 -7.77 2.30 -13.38
N TYR A 296 -8.53 2.70 -12.36
CA TYR A 296 -8.65 1.97 -11.09
C TYR A 296 -9.68 0.84 -11.15
N VAL A 297 -10.55 0.81 -12.17
CA VAL A 297 -11.53 -0.27 -12.38
C VAL A 297 -10.86 -1.39 -13.15
N ILE A 298 -10.27 -2.33 -12.40
CA ILE A 298 -9.53 -3.46 -12.96
C ILE A 298 -10.43 -4.66 -13.30
N GLY A 299 -11.68 -4.63 -12.84
CA GLY A 299 -12.66 -5.69 -12.97
C GLY A 299 -12.57 -6.77 -11.89
N GLY A 300 -13.70 -7.41 -11.59
CA GLY A 300 -13.83 -8.36 -10.47
C GLY A 300 -12.91 -9.57 -10.56
N ASP A 301 -12.74 -10.16 -11.77
CA ASP A 301 -11.79 -11.26 -11.97
C ASP A 301 -10.34 -10.83 -11.68
N ALA A 302 -9.95 -9.66 -12.14
CA ALA A 302 -8.59 -9.16 -11.88
C ALA A 302 -8.39 -8.82 -10.40
N PHE A 303 -9.41 -8.30 -9.71
CA PHE A 303 -9.32 -8.02 -8.28
C PHE A 303 -9.15 -9.32 -7.45
N ASP A 304 -9.93 -10.37 -7.73
CA ASP A 304 -9.77 -11.69 -7.11
C ASP A 304 -8.36 -12.24 -7.33
N ARG A 305 -7.91 -12.24 -8.60
CA ARG A 305 -6.56 -12.69 -8.96
C ARG A 305 -5.46 -11.85 -8.32
N TYR A 306 -5.65 -10.54 -8.17
CA TYR A 306 -4.70 -9.65 -7.49
C TYR A 306 -4.45 -10.11 -6.04
N LEU A 307 -5.49 -10.39 -5.28
CA LEU A 307 -5.35 -10.84 -3.89
C LEU A 307 -4.72 -12.24 -3.81
N ARG A 308 -5.17 -13.18 -4.64
CA ARG A 308 -4.62 -14.55 -4.64
C ARG A 308 -3.16 -14.57 -5.08
N MET A 309 -2.78 -13.80 -6.11
CA MET A 309 -1.41 -13.62 -6.54
C MET A 309 -0.55 -13.02 -5.43
N ASN A 310 -1.04 -12.03 -4.70
CA ASN A 310 -0.34 -11.46 -3.54
C ASN A 310 -0.10 -12.54 -2.46
N GLY A 311 -1.09 -13.39 -2.16
CA GLY A 311 -0.93 -14.54 -1.26
C GLY A 311 0.14 -15.53 -1.73
N GLN A 312 0.20 -15.80 -3.05
CA GLN A 312 1.25 -16.64 -3.64
C GLN A 312 2.63 -15.97 -3.54
N CYS A 313 2.73 -14.64 -3.69
CA CYS A 313 3.99 -13.90 -3.46
C CYS A 313 4.45 -13.99 -1.99
N VAL A 314 3.54 -14.06 -1.02
CA VAL A 314 3.89 -14.35 0.39
C VAL A 314 4.51 -15.74 0.51
N ARG A 315 3.98 -16.77 -0.18
CA ARG A 315 4.57 -18.12 -0.24
C ARG A 315 5.96 -18.11 -0.88
N VAL A 316 6.16 -17.33 -1.95
CA VAL A 316 7.48 -17.12 -2.56
C VAL A 316 8.47 -16.59 -1.52
N LYS A 317 8.07 -15.55 -0.76
CA LYS A 317 8.94 -14.98 0.29
C LYS A 317 9.25 -15.97 1.39
N ALA A 318 8.26 -16.73 1.85
CA ALA A 318 8.47 -17.78 2.84
C ALA A 318 9.48 -18.83 2.34
N ALA A 319 9.35 -19.29 1.09
CA ALA A 319 10.28 -20.25 0.50
C ALA A 319 11.70 -19.68 0.35
N ARG A 320 11.84 -18.39 0.01
CA ARG A 320 13.14 -17.70 0.01
C ARG A 320 13.75 -17.60 1.40
N ASP A 321 12.94 -17.36 2.42
CA ASP A 321 13.38 -17.29 3.82
C ASP A 321 13.65 -18.68 4.44
N GLY A 322 13.45 -19.77 3.69
CA GLY A 322 13.60 -21.14 4.17
C GLY A 322 12.48 -21.58 5.12
N GLN A 323 11.35 -20.88 5.13
CA GLN A 323 10.24 -21.14 6.03
C GLN A 323 9.24 -22.13 5.41
N PHE A 324 8.64 -22.96 6.26
CA PHE A 324 7.52 -23.84 5.90
C PHE A 324 6.24 -23.23 6.42
N LEU A 325 5.26 -23.06 5.54
CA LEU A 325 3.93 -22.57 5.88
C LEU A 325 2.96 -23.75 6.08
N GLN A 326 1.89 -23.51 6.82
CA GLN A 326 0.85 -24.49 7.10
C GLN A 326 -0.31 -24.45 6.07
N THR A 327 -0.45 -23.31 5.36
CA THR A 327 -1.50 -23.06 4.36
C THR A 327 -1.09 -23.39 2.94
#